data_9c38a8ded6014f479cd89c7c8c425a97
#
_entry.id   9c38a8ded6014f479cd89c7c8c425a97
#
_cell.length_a   1.000
_cell.length_b   1.000
_cell.length_c   1.000
_cell.angle_alpha   90.00
_cell.angle_beta   90.00
_cell.angle_gamma   90.00
#
_symmetry.space_group_name_H-M   'P 1'
#
loop_
_entity.id
_entity.type
_entity.pdbx_description
1 polymer ?
#
loop_
_entity_poly.entity_id
_entity_poly.type
_entity_poly.pdbx_seq_one_letter_code
_entity_poly.pdbx_strand_id
1 'polypeptide(L)'
;PFQVRYLASLMRNLIRLWPLTNLRKPNWFSGKNTITIISYFDNFDVDMLKEGSFKSGYWGSIGEVFNNANTKVNWLHLYSKVAVPSDLAFDMRAINSINKHANVNECHAFLESYLNRKCILRAVNNYIKLVTKRWHWNSGKVSLLFTSKDFKASLWPFLKQDWNTSIRGTGLFHNLLWIELFDMVMADMPQQNTGLYLHENQDWERAMIHSWRQNGNSKIIGVVHTPIRYWDMRYFNNLCKTKTTKVFNHFFDEFQPDTIALNGPYSFNQCVDDCYPKNRMVKVEALRYEAFVGMSDFSKEKSRIYDTQTKCNVLILGQILHSQSHNTLKCLETATQALGDKYTFTIKSHPTCYMSPDNYPNLPLKEVKESLDKILPLYDVAIIAGSSTAALDAYLSGLKVIVFLDTNDFNYSPMRGSEDVSFVSNANDMIEALLSSSNSTTKRKLKECYFWLDKDLSKWKHLLAQ
;
A
#
# COMPACT_ATOMS: atom_id res chain seq x y z
N PRO A 1 -14.98 -20.62 23.44
CA PRO A 1 -13.63 -20.82 22.87
C PRO A 1 -13.22 -19.71 21.89
N PHE A 2 -14.12 -19.20 21.05
CA PHE A 2 -13.81 -18.15 20.07
C PHE A 2 -13.42 -16.83 20.74
N GLN A 3 -14.19 -16.38 21.70
CA GLN A 3 -13.95 -15.09 22.43
C GLN A 3 -12.63 -15.08 23.20
N VAL A 4 -12.21 -16.22 23.77
CA VAL A 4 -10.94 -16.35 24.51
C VAL A 4 -9.73 -16.17 23.58
N ARG A 5 -9.78 -16.74 22.38
CA ARG A 5 -8.70 -16.56 21.38
C ARG A 5 -8.58 -15.10 20.92
N TYR A 6 -9.69 -14.39 20.76
CA TYR A 6 -9.69 -12.98 20.41
C TYR A 6 -9.10 -12.12 21.54
N LEU A 7 -9.50 -12.38 22.78
CA LEU A 7 -8.95 -11.65 23.93
C LEU A 7 -7.44 -11.90 24.08
N ALA A 8 -7.00 -13.16 23.93
CA ALA A 8 -5.59 -13.50 23.97
C ALA A 8 -4.78 -12.82 22.85
N SER A 9 -5.32 -12.75 21.63
CA SER A 9 -4.68 -12.06 20.51
C SER A 9 -4.57 -10.56 20.78
N LEU A 10 -5.64 -9.97 21.32
CA LEU A 10 -5.68 -8.56 21.71
C LEU A 10 -4.63 -8.24 22.78
N MET A 11 -4.61 -9.01 23.85
CA MET A 11 -3.65 -8.83 24.95
C MET A 11 -2.21 -8.97 24.43
N ARG A 12 -1.94 -9.94 23.57
CA ARG A 12 -0.62 -10.13 22.94
C ARG A 12 -0.20 -8.89 22.15
N ASN A 13 -1.11 -8.30 21.37
CA ASN A 13 -0.83 -7.09 20.61
C ASN A 13 -0.55 -5.89 21.52
N LEU A 14 -1.35 -5.69 22.57
CA LEU A 14 -1.13 -4.61 23.53
C LEU A 14 0.19 -4.77 24.27
N ILE A 15 0.53 -5.98 24.73
CA ILE A 15 1.81 -6.26 25.38
C ILE A 15 2.97 -5.97 24.43
N ARG A 16 2.84 -6.34 23.17
CA ARG A 16 3.88 -6.12 22.14
C ARG A 16 4.11 -4.63 21.86
N LEU A 17 3.06 -3.82 21.85
CA LEU A 17 3.14 -2.38 21.56
C LEU A 17 3.49 -1.57 22.82
N TRP A 18 3.31 -2.15 24.00
CA TRP A 18 3.52 -1.44 25.27
C TRP A 18 4.88 -0.78 25.41
N PRO A 19 6.01 -1.38 24.99
CA PRO A 19 7.32 -0.72 25.09
C PRO A 19 7.39 0.62 24.35
N LEU A 20 6.61 0.83 23.28
CA LEU A 20 6.58 2.11 22.55
C LEU A 20 6.11 3.28 23.41
N THR A 21 5.36 3.00 24.49
CA THR A 21 4.91 4.05 25.44
C THR A 21 6.06 4.70 26.22
N ASN A 22 7.25 4.08 26.23
CA ASN A 22 8.45 4.61 26.86
C ASN A 22 9.20 5.63 25.97
N LEU A 23 8.77 5.79 24.72
CA LEU A 23 9.35 6.80 23.85
C LEU A 23 8.96 8.19 24.32
N ARG A 24 9.91 9.09 24.28
CA ARG A 24 9.67 10.50 24.58
C ARG A 24 8.75 11.08 23.48
N LYS A 25 7.72 11.77 23.90
CA LYS A 25 6.87 12.52 22.97
C LYS A 25 7.68 13.63 22.32
N PRO A 26 7.53 13.86 21.03
CA PRO A 26 8.24 14.91 20.32
C PRO A 26 7.67 16.29 20.69
N ASN A 27 8.48 17.31 20.50
CA ASN A 27 7.99 18.69 20.46
C ASN A 27 7.45 18.96 19.06
N TRP A 28 6.16 18.76 18.85
CA TRP A 28 5.53 19.00 17.57
C TRP A 28 5.71 20.44 17.09
N PHE A 29 6.04 20.58 15.83
CA PHE A 29 6.11 21.91 15.20
C PHE A 29 4.70 22.44 14.94
N SER A 30 4.60 23.78 14.93
CA SER A 30 3.40 24.54 14.62
C SER A 30 3.72 25.70 13.70
N GLY A 31 2.67 26.31 13.16
CA GLY A 31 2.78 27.50 12.32
C GLY A 31 2.46 27.24 10.84
N LYS A 32 2.45 28.31 10.05
CA LYS A 32 2.01 28.26 8.65
C LYS A 32 2.89 27.39 7.76
N ASN A 33 4.20 27.33 8.05
CA ASN A 33 5.15 26.54 7.27
C ASN A 33 5.45 25.19 7.92
N THR A 34 4.39 24.50 8.33
CA THR A 34 4.48 23.16 8.95
C THR A 34 3.53 22.20 8.26
N ILE A 35 4.02 21.00 7.97
CA ILE A 35 3.24 19.91 7.36
C ILE A 35 3.31 18.70 8.30
N THR A 36 2.19 18.03 8.47
CA THR A 36 2.14 16.74 9.18
C THR A 36 2.00 15.61 8.18
N ILE A 37 2.87 14.61 8.25
CA ILE A 37 2.80 13.41 7.42
C ILE A 37 2.44 12.21 8.30
N ILE A 38 1.35 11.54 7.95
CA ILE A 38 0.89 10.33 8.62
C ILE A 38 1.15 9.14 7.68
N SER A 39 2.03 8.22 8.11
CA SER A 39 2.52 7.14 7.25
C SER A 39 2.89 5.91 8.06
N TYR A 40 2.98 4.76 7.40
CA TYR A 40 3.55 3.56 8.01
C TYR A 40 5.06 3.74 8.27
N PHE A 41 5.55 3.15 9.37
CA PHE A 41 6.97 3.01 9.63
C PHE A 41 7.48 1.69 9.06
N ASP A 42 7.54 1.65 7.75
CA ASP A 42 8.09 0.56 6.95
C ASP A 42 8.61 1.13 5.62
N ASN A 43 9.17 0.29 4.76
CA ASN A 43 9.70 0.71 3.46
C ASN A 43 10.61 1.96 3.53
N PHE A 44 11.55 1.94 4.45
CA PHE A 44 12.54 3.01 4.67
C PHE A 44 13.94 2.54 4.32
N ASP A 45 14.83 3.50 4.08
CA ASP A 45 16.26 3.26 3.88
C ASP A 45 16.92 2.96 5.24
N VAL A 46 17.36 1.71 5.41
CA VAL A 46 17.95 1.22 6.68
C VAL A 46 19.31 1.87 6.98
N ASP A 47 20.08 2.18 5.94
CA ASP A 47 21.42 2.75 6.13
C ASP A 47 21.32 4.23 6.54
N MET A 48 20.44 4.99 5.88
CA MET A 48 20.12 6.35 6.33
C MET A 48 19.56 6.38 7.75
N LEU A 49 18.74 5.40 8.11
CA LEU A 49 18.17 5.32 9.45
C LEU A 49 19.25 5.08 10.53
N LYS A 50 20.28 4.26 10.23
CA LYS A 50 21.44 4.06 11.11
C LYS A 50 22.28 5.34 11.29
N GLU A 51 22.32 6.17 10.25
CA GLU A 51 23.01 7.48 10.27
C GLU A 51 22.20 8.58 10.97
N GLY A 52 20.99 8.27 11.44
CA GLY A 52 20.13 9.22 12.15
C GLY A 52 19.34 10.14 11.23
N SER A 53 19.15 9.74 9.97
CA SER A 53 18.26 10.41 9.00
C SER A 53 17.14 9.46 8.56
N PHE A 54 16.04 10.03 8.02
CA PHE A 54 14.87 9.26 7.61
C PHE A 54 14.55 9.48 6.13
N LYS A 55 14.43 8.37 5.38
CA LYS A 55 13.95 8.38 4.01
C LYS A 55 12.96 7.24 3.81
N SER A 56 11.75 7.57 3.43
CA SER A 56 10.71 6.60 3.14
C SER A 56 10.60 6.31 1.65
N GLY A 57 10.51 5.04 1.26
CA GLY A 57 10.27 4.63 -0.11
C GLY A 57 8.88 5.01 -0.63
N TYR A 58 7.92 5.32 0.26
CA TYR A 58 6.60 5.84 -0.17
C TYR A 58 6.65 7.31 -0.56
N TRP A 59 7.52 8.08 0.09
CA TRP A 59 7.58 9.53 0.01
C TRP A 59 8.74 10.04 -0.84
N GLY A 60 9.61 9.15 -1.34
CA GLY A 60 10.71 9.48 -2.28
C GLY A 60 11.53 10.68 -1.83
N SER A 61 11.76 11.60 -2.73
CA SER A 61 12.54 12.84 -2.51
C SER A 61 11.69 14.04 -2.06
N ILE A 62 10.46 13.86 -1.60
CA ILE A 62 9.63 15.00 -1.16
C ILE A 62 10.27 15.78 -0.01
N GLY A 63 11.12 15.14 0.79
CA GLY A 63 11.91 15.80 1.83
C GLY A 63 12.80 16.93 1.29
N GLU A 64 13.33 16.78 0.08
CA GLU A 64 14.10 17.84 -0.57
C GLU A 64 13.23 19.06 -0.90
N VAL A 65 11.97 18.84 -1.31
CA VAL A 65 11.01 19.92 -1.54
C VAL A 65 10.73 20.69 -0.26
N PHE A 66 10.56 19.99 0.87
CA PHE A 66 10.35 20.60 2.18
C PHE A 66 11.57 21.38 2.63
N ASN A 67 12.77 20.81 2.51
CA ASN A 67 14.01 21.46 2.90
C ASN A 67 14.26 22.74 2.09
N ASN A 68 14.05 22.70 0.77
CA ASN A 68 14.20 23.86 -0.11
C ASN A 68 13.20 24.99 0.21
N ALA A 69 12.01 24.62 0.71
CA ALA A 69 10.97 25.56 1.15
C ALA A 69 11.12 25.97 2.64
N ASN A 70 12.13 25.47 3.35
CA ASN A 70 12.31 25.61 4.80
C ASN A 70 11.04 25.22 5.57
N THR A 71 10.37 24.15 5.14
CA THR A 71 9.14 23.63 5.74
C THR A 71 9.49 22.69 6.87
N LYS A 72 8.82 22.85 8.02
CA LYS A 72 8.95 21.92 9.15
C LYS A 72 8.00 20.75 8.96
N VAL A 73 8.45 19.55 9.29
CA VAL A 73 7.69 18.31 9.05
C VAL A 73 7.47 17.55 10.36
N ASN A 74 6.22 17.27 10.65
CA ASN A 74 5.80 16.38 11.71
C ASN A 74 5.50 15.00 11.13
N TRP A 75 6.30 14.00 11.45
CA TRP A 75 6.07 12.63 11.05
C TRP A 75 5.33 11.86 12.14
N LEU A 76 4.09 11.49 11.89
CA LEU A 76 3.34 10.55 12.72
C LEU A 76 3.33 9.18 12.06
N HIS A 77 4.09 8.27 12.62
CA HIS A 77 4.24 6.91 12.09
C HIS A 77 3.25 5.94 12.73
N LEU A 78 2.62 5.11 11.89
CA LEU A 78 1.91 3.92 12.33
C LEU A 78 2.92 2.76 12.39
N TYR A 79 3.02 2.11 13.52
CA TYR A 79 3.94 1.00 13.70
C TYR A 79 3.41 -0.26 13.01
N SER A 80 3.98 -0.59 11.85
CA SER A 80 3.62 -1.78 11.08
C SER A 80 4.80 -2.77 11.07
N LYS A 81 4.50 -4.05 11.34
CA LYS A 81 5.51 -5.13 11.26
C LYS A 81 5.48 -5.89 9.92
N VAL A 82 4.80 -5.39 8.90
CA VAL A 82 4.49 -6.19 7.72
C VAL A 82 5.72 -6.42 6.83
N ALA A 83 6.65 -5.50 6.74
CA ALA A 83 7.65 -5.54 5.68
C ALA A 83 9.08 -5.89 6.10
N VAL A 84 9.46 -5.70 7.36
CA VAL A 84 10.82 -6.01 7.84
C VAL A 84 10.68 -6.67 9.21
N PRO A 85 11.42 -7.74 9.53
CA PRO A 85 11.58 -8.21 10.89
C PRO A 85 12.39 -7.15 11.66
N SER A 86 11.79 -5.98 11.87
CA SER A 86 12.39 -4.95 12.67
C SER A 86 12.32 -5.38 14.13
N ASP A 87 13.47 -5.37 14.78
CA ASP A 87 13.52 -5.42 16.22
C ASP A 87 12.88 -4.14 16.74
N LEU A 88 11.83 -4.26 17.54
CA LEU A 88 11.16 -3.12 18.18
C LEU A 88 12.17 -2.19 18.87
N ALA A 89 13.21 -2.77 19.48
CA ALA A 89 14.28 -2.02 20.12
C ALA A 89 15.13 -1.24 19.11
N PHE A 90 15.31 -1.77 17.89
CA PHE A 90 15.97 -1.05 16.80
C PHE A 90 15.11 0.15 16.37
N ASP A 91 13.82 -0.04 16.13
CA ASP A 91 12.92 1.02 15.69
C ASP A 91 12.81 2.15 16.72
N MET A 92 12.74 1.79 18.01
CA MET A 92 12.76 2.76 19.10
C MET A 92 14.07 3.57 19.16
N ARG A 93 15.22 2.89 18.98
CA ARG A 93 16.52 3.59 18.92
C ARG A 93 16.61 4.51 17.70
N ALA A 94 16.11 4.04 16.56
CA ALA A 94 16.09 4.80 15.33
C ALA A 94 15.28 6.11 15.47
N ILE A 95 14.05 6.07 15.96
CA ILE A 95 13.23 7.26 16.20
C ILE A 95 13.93 8.23 17.18
N ASN A 96 14.50 7.70 18.25
CA ASN A 96 15.25 8.55 19.21
C ASN A 96 16.50 9.17 18.56
N SER A 97 17.20 8.43 17.70
CA SER A 97 18.39 8.93 16.97
C SER A 97 18.00 10.01 15.99
N ILE A 98 16.99 9.78 15.15
CA ILE A 98 16.48 10.78 14.20
C ILE A 98 16.11 12.07 14.94
N ASN A 99 15.31 11.99 16.00
CA ASN A 99 14.90 13.17 16.77
C ASN A 99 16.06 13.91 17.49
N LYS A 100 17.20 13.24 17.71
CA LYS A 100 18.39 13.87 18.27
C LYS A 100 19.27 14.55 17.22
N HIS A 101 19.36 13.91 16.04
CA HIS A 101 20.20 14.39 14.94
C HIS A 101 19.41 15.25 13.97
N ALA A 102 18.07 15.24 14.07
CA ALA A 102 17.22 15.95 13.15
C ALA A 102 17.77 17.36 12.96
N ASN A 103 18.24 17.61 11.75
CA ASN A 103 18.28 18.94 11.25
C ASN A 103 16.94 19.54 11.64
N VAL A 104 16.96 20.55 12.40
CA VAL A 104 15.96 21.34 13.08
C VAL A 104 14.52 21.36 12.49
N ASN A 105 14.28 20.68 11.36
CA ASN A 105 13.05 20.76 10.56
C ASN A 105 12.16 19.52 10.56
N GLU A 106 12.56 18.42 11.17
CA GLU A 106 11.74 17.19 11.24
C GLU A 106 11.58 16.71 12.68
N CYS A 107 10.38 16.24 13.04
CA CYS A 107 10.18 15.51 14.27
C CYS A 107 9.34 14.25 14.01
N HIS A 108 9.62 13.17 14.73
CA HIS A 108 9.06 11.85 14.48
C HIS A 108 8.48 11.24 15.75
N ALA A 109 7.28 10.66 15.65
CA ALA A 109 6.68 9.86 16.71
C ALA A 109 5.94 8.65 16.15
N PHE A 110 5.83 7.60 16.95
CA PHE A 110 4.86 6.54 16.70
C PHE A 110 3.49 6.90 17.29
N LEU A 111 2.41 6.61 16.57
CA LEU A 111 1.04 6.70 17.07
C LEU A 111 0.89 5.91 18.37
N GLU A 112 1.46 4.70 18.40
CA GLU A 112 1.40 3.78 19.54
C GLU A 112 2.18 4.25 20.77
N SER A 113 3.04 5.27 20.66
CA SER A 113 3.69 5.90 21.82
C SER A 113 2.67 6.64 22.72
N TYR A 114 1.49 6.93 22.21
CA TYR A 114 0.38 7.53 22.94
C TYR A 114 -0.51 6.51 23.65
N LEU A 115 -0.24 5.21 23.50
CA LEU A 115 -0.95 4.15 24.18
C LEU A 115 -0.81 4.30 25.70
N ASN A 116 -1.93 4.29 26.40
CA ASN A 116 -1.98 4.35 27.85
C ASN A 116 -3.23 3.65 28.40
N ARG A 117 -3.29 3.50 29.70
CA ARG A 117 -4.41 2.83 30.36
C ARG A 117 -5.76 3.49 30.06
N LYS A 118 -5.80 4.83 29.94
CA LYS A 118 -7.02 5.58 29.65
C LYS A 118 -7.56 5.26 28.24
N CYS A 119 -6.68 5.20 27.22
CA CYS A 119 -7.04 4.77 25.87
C CYS A 119 -7.66 3.37 25.88
N ILE A 120 -7.00 2.42 26.55
CA ILE A 120 -7.46 1.03 26.59
C ILE A 120 -8.83 0.95 27.27
N LEU A 121 -9.00 1.61 28.42
CA LEU A 121 -10.28 1.60 29.16
C LEU A 121 -11.41 2.23 28.35
N ARG A 122 -11.16 3.33 27.64
CA ARG A 122 -12.15 3.96 26.75
C ARG A 122 -12.50 3.03 25.58
N ALA A 123 -11.51 2.43 24.91
CA ALA A 123 -11.74 1.48 23.83
C ALA A 123 -12.56 0.27 24.31
N VAL A 124 -12.25 -0.29 25.51
CA VAL A 124 -13.01 -1.39 26.12
C VAL A 124 -14.46 -0.96 26.43
N ASN A 125 -14.65 0.21 27.05
CA ASN A 125 -15.98 0.72 27.37
C ASN A 125 -16.82 0.93 26.09
N ASN A 126 -16.24 1.52 25.06
CA ASN A 126 -16.90 1.72 23.77
C ASN A 126 -17.21 0.39 23.09
N TYR A 127 -16.29 -0.58 23.16
CA TYR A 127 -16.51 -1.95 22.68
C TYR A 127 -17.74 -2.58 23.38
N ILE A 128 -17.80 -2.54 24.70
CA ILE A 128 -18.93 -3.09 25.47
C ILE A 128 -20.23 -2.40 25.06
N LYS A 129 -20.23 -1.07 24.98
CA LYS A 129 -21.42 -0.29 24.56
C LYS A 129 -21.92 -0.70 23.18
N LEU A 130 -21.02 -0.87 22.19
CA LEU A 130 -21.39 -1.26 20.84
C LEU A 130 -21.87 -2.70 20.76
N VAL A 131 -21.20 -3.62 21.44
CA VAL A 131 -21.59 -5.04 21.45
C VAL A 131 -22.92 -5.25 22.17
N THR A 132 -23.23 -4.49 23.25
CA THR A 132 -24.51 -4.57 23.94
C THR A 132 -25.65 -3.93 23.15
N LYS A 133 -25.42 -2.82 22.44
CA LYS A 133 -26.39 -2.18 21.53
C LYS A 133 -26.70 -2.97 20.29
N ARG A 134 -25.93 -4.03 19.99
CA ARG A 134 -26.00 -4.87 18.79
C ARG A 134 -27.39 -5.46 18.51
N TRP A 135 -28.23 -5.62 19.53
CA TRP A 135 -29.59 -6.16 19.36
C TRP A 135 -30.47 -5.34 18.40
N HIS A 136 -30.11 -4.08 18.16
CA HIS A 136 -30.79 -3.22 17.18
C HIS A 136 -30.30 -3.40 15.75
N TRP A 137 -29.21 -4.16 15.53
CA TRP A 137 -28.61 -4.40 14.20
C TRP A 137 -29.16 -5.71 13.64
N ASN A 138 -30.41 -5.65 13.17
CA ASN A 138 -31.05 -6.82 12.51
C ASN A 138 -30.25 -7.18 11.25
N SER A 139 -29.70 -8.41 11.22
CA SER A 139 -28.91 -8.92 10.09
C SER A 139 -29.70 -8.92 8.77
N GLY A 140 -31.00 -9.05 8.81
CA GLY A 140 -31.87 -8.93 7.63
C GLY A 140 -31.92 -7.52 7.04
N LYS A 141 -31.99 -6.47 7.90
CA LYS A 141 -31.92 -5.08 7.42
C LYS A 141 -30.54 -4.73 6.88
N VAL A 142 -29.48 -5.23 7.52
CA VAL A 142 -28.11 -5.00 7.08
C VAL A 142 -27.86 -5.68 5.74
N SER A 143 -28.33 -6.92 5.53
CA SER A 143 -28.16 -7.63 4.26
C SER A 143 -28.78 -6.88 3.07
N LEU A 144 -29.88 -6.14 3.31
CA LEU A 144 -30.50 -5.33 2.26
C LEU A 144 -29.63 -4.16 1.80
N LEU A 145 -28.75 -3.63 2.66
CA LEU A 145 -27.80 -2.57 2.29
C LEU A 145 -26.76 -3.06 1.27
N PHE A 146 -26.50 -4.36 1.26
CA PHE A 146 -25.55 -5.00 0.37
C PHE A 146 -26.23 -5.71 -0.82
N THR A 147 -27.48 -5.37 -1.11
CA THR A 147 -28.22 -5.92 -2.24
C THR A 147 -28.37 -4.85 -3.32
N SER A 148 -27.82 -5.13 -4.51
CA SER A 148 -27.98 -4.26 -5.66
C SER A 148 -29.44 -4.29 -6.14
N LYS A 149 -30.04 -3.11 -6.26
CA LYS A 149 -31.39 -2.98 -6.83
C LYS A 149 -31.41 -3.22 -8.34
N ASP A 150 -30.32 -2.85 -9.01
CA ASP A 150 -30.20 -2.94 -10.46
C ASP A 150 -29.98 -4.38 -10.93
N PHE A 151 -29.18 -5.14 -10.20
CA PHE A 151 -28.81 -6.52 -10.57
C PHE A 151 -29.56 -7.59 -9.79
N LYS A 152 -30.42 -7.23 -8.84
CA LYS A 152 -31.11 -8.16 -7.93
C LYS A 152 -30.15 -9.16 -7.25
N ALA A 153 -28.87 -8.81 -7.15
CA ALA A 153 -27.83 -9.63 -6.58
C ALA A 153 -27.42 -9.10 -5.20
N SER A 154 -27.25 -10.00 -4.25
CA SER A 154 -26.77 -9.65 -2.91
C SER A 154 -25.29 -9.97 -2.77
N LEU A 155 -24.50 -8.98 -2.38
CA LEU A 155 -23.11 -9.15 -1.98
C LEU A 155 -22.97 -9.64 -0.52
N TRP A 156 -24.07 -9.76 0.21
CA TRP A 156 -24.08 -10.15 1.61
C TRP A 156 -23.38 -11.48 1.91
N PRO A 157 -23.51 -12.55 1.12
CA PRO A 157 -22.79 -13.80 1.36
C PRO A 157 -21.27 -13.60 1.46
N PHE A 158 -20.72 -12.72 0.64
CA PHE A 158 -19.28 -12.41 0.59
C PHE A 158 -18.85 -11.46 1.72
N LEU A 159 -19.67 -10.45 2.04
CA LEU A 159 -19.33 -9.39 3.00
C LEU A 159 -19.75 -9.68 4.44
N LYS A 160 -20.54 -10.74 4.67
CA LYS A 160 -21.08 -11.10 5.99
C LYS A 160 -19.97 -11.35 7.04
N GLN A 161 -18.88 -11.97 6.63
CA GLN A 161 -17.76 -12.25 7.52
C GLN A 161 -17.05 -10.96 7.91
N ASP A 162 -16.75 -10.10 6.96
CA ASP A 162 -16.07 -8.82 7.20
C ASP A 162 -16.94 -7.91 8.07
N TRP A 163 -18.23 -7.83 7.76
CA TRP A 163 -19.20 -7.13 8.62
C TRP A 163 -19.16 -7.64 10.06
N ASN A 164 -19.24 -8.96 10.24
CA ASN A 164 -19.23 -9.54 11.59
C ASN A 164 -17.92 -9.26 12.32
N THR A 165 -16.78 -9.27 11.63
CA THR A 165 -15.47 -8.96 12.20
C THR A 165 -15.39 -7.49 12.58
N SER A 166 -15.94 -6.60 11.76
CA SER A 166 -15.95 -5.15 12.01
C SER A 166 -16.80 -4.74 13.20
N ILE A 167 -17.88 -5.48 13.51
CA ILE A 167 -18.80 -5.11 14.61
C ILE A 167 -18.64 -5.91 15.90
N ARG A 168 -17.76 -6.89 15.97
CA ARG A 168 -17.62 -7.80 17.15
C ARG A 168 -16.26 -8.39 17.29
N GLY A 169 -15.32 -8.29 16.68
CA GLY A 169 -14.06 -9.02 16.82
C GLY A 169 -12.93 -8.15 17.29
N THR A 170 -11.73 -8.64 17.07
CA THR A 170 -10.51 -7.86 17.26
C THR A 170 -10.46 -6.64 16.34
N GLY A 171 -11.06 -6.73 15.14
CA GLY A 171 -11.17 -5.59 14.21
C GLY A 171 -11.91 -4.41 14.84
N LEU A 172 -13.10 -4.65 15.43
CA LEU A 172 -13.84 -3.59 16.16
C LEU A 172 -12.97 -2.97 17.24
N PHE A 173 -12.27 -3.77 18.05
CA PHE A 173 -11.47 -3.23 19.14
C PHE A 173 -10.27 -2.42 18.61
N HIS A 174 -9.60 -2.89 17.55
CA HIS A 174 -8.52 -2.15 16.92
C HIS A 174 -9.00 -0.80 16.38
N ASN A 175 -10.14 -0.77 15.72
CA ASN A 175 -10.71 0.47 15.19
C ASN A 175 -11.05 1.46 16.31
N LEU A 176 -11.60 0.98 17.41
CA LEU A 176 -11.86 1.80 18.62
C LEU A 176 -10.55 2.29 19.25
N LEU A 177 -9.52 1.46 19.28
CA LEU A 177 -8.22 1.86 19.82
C LEU A 177 -7.56 2.93 18.92
N TRP A 178 -7.68 2.84 17.60
CA TRP A 178 -7.18 3.87 16.69
C TRP A 178 -7.88 5.21 16.90
N ILE A 179 -9.20 5.22 17.09
CA ILE A 179 -9.92 6.45 17.42
C ILE A 179 -9.32 7.10 18.68
N GLU A 180 -9.16 6.34 19.76
CA GLU A 180 -8.62 6.87 21.02
C GLU A 180 -7.15 7.34 20.88
N LEU A 181 -6.32 6.62 20.10
CA LEU A 181 -4.93 6.99 19.87
C LEU A 181 -4.81 8.27 19.04
N PHE A 182 -5.58 8.38 17.95
CA PHE A 182 -5.58 9.59 17.12
C PHE A 182 -6.14 10.80 17.88
N ASP A 183 -7.19 10.62 18.68
CA ASP A 183 -7.71 11.70 19.54
C ASP A 183 -6.65 12.20 20.52
N MET A 184 -5.87 11.30 21.10
CA MET A 184 -4.78 11.69 22.01
C MET A 184 -3.64 12.41 21.34
N VAL A 185 -3.21 11.93 20.16
CA VAL A 185 -2.13 12.58 19.39
C VAL A 185 -2.57 13.96 18.94
N MET A 186 -3.77 14.05 18.34
CA MET A 186 -4.28 15.33 17.82
C MET A 186 -4.54 16.36 18.93
N ALA A 187 -4.88 15.91 20.14
CA ALA A 187 -5.01 16.80 21.31
C ALA A 187 -3.66 17.27 21.88
N ASP A 188 -2.59 16.49 21.69
CA ASP A 188 -1.21 16.84 22.12
C ASP A 188 -0.48 17.70 21.04
N MET A 189 -0.86 17.53 19.80
CA MET A 189 -0.29 18.25 18.67
C MET A 189 -0.93 19.66 18.55
N PRO A 190 -0.13 20.73 18.37
CA PRO A 190 -0.72 22.03 18.07
C PRO A 190 -1.44 21.99 16.72
N GLN A 191 -2.38 22.91 16.52
CA GLN A 191 -3.14 22.99 15.27
C GLN A 191 -2.23 22.98 14.03
N GLN A 192 -2.58 22.14 13.08
CA GLN A 192 -1.85 21.95 11.83
C GLN A 192 -2.64 22.52 10.65
N ASN A 193 -1.95 23.16 9.71
CA ASN A 193 -2.58 23.72 8.51
C ASN A 193 -2.76 22.68 7.41
N THR A 194 -1.79 21.77 7.27
CA THR A 194 -1.81 20.77 6.21
C THR A 194 -1.34 19.41 6.73
N GLY A 195 -2.16 18.40 6.52
CA GLY A 195 -1.81 17.00 6.72
C GLY A 195 -1.73 16.26 5.40
N LEU A 196 -0.72 15.41 5.25
CA LEU A 196 -0.58 14.45 4.17
C LEU A 196 -0.64 13.05 4.78
N TYR A 197 -1.29 12.11 4.13
CA TYR A 197 -1.26 10.72 4.58
C TYR A 197 -1.28 9.73 3.40
N LEU A 198 -0.76 8.52 3.61
CA LEU A 198 -0.87 7.46 2.62
C LEU A 198 -2.31 7.01 2.50
N HIS A 199 -2.93 7.27 1.35
CA HIS A 199 -4.33 6.98 1.10
C HIS A 199 -4.50 5.60 0.46
N GLU A 200 -5.01 4.68 1.25
CA GLU A 200 -5.37 3.32 0.84
C GLU A 200 -6.82 2.97 1.17
N ASN A 201 -7.56 3.92 1.75
CA ASN A 201 -8.93 3.75 2.25
C ASN A 201 -9.04 2.66 3.33
N GLN A 202 -8.07 2.62 4.23
CA GLN A 202 -8.03 1.73 5.38
C GLN A 202 -8.88 2.27 6.55
N ASP A 203 -9.18 1.41 7.50
CA ASP A 203 -10.02 1.76 8.65
C ASP A 203 -9.40 2.88 9.51
N TRP A 204 -8.09 2.83 9.73
CA TRP A 204 -7.38 3.84 10.54
C TRP A 204 -7.45 5.25 9.95
N GLU A 205 -7.52 5.37 8.62
CA GLU A 205 -7.59 6.67 7.94
C GLU A 205 -8.85 7.44 8.34
N ARG A 206 -9.98 6.73 8.49
CA ARG A 206 -11.25 7.32 8.92
C ARG A 206 -11.18 7.81 10.36
N ALA A 207 -10.56 7.04 11.25
CA ALA A 207 -10.32 7.46 12.63
C ALA A 207 -9.42 8.71 12.67
N MET A 208 -8.36 8.71 11.88
CA MET A 208 -7.43 9.82 11.76
C MET A 208 -8.10 11.10 11.23
N ILE A 209 -8.86 11.02 10.12
CA ILE A 209 -9.55 12.17 9.54
C ILE A 209 -10.57 12.75 10.52
N HIS A 210 -11.31 11.88 11.23
CA HIS A 210 -12.24 12.31 12.28
C HIS A 210 -11.52 13.11 13.37
N SER A 211 -10.48 12.53 13.97
CA SER A 211 -9.72 13.18 15.04
C SER A 211 -9.01 14.46 14.56
N TRP A 212 -8.49 14.46 13.31
CA TRP A 212 -7.91 15.63 12.69
C TRP A 212 -8.89 16.82 12.67
N ARG A 213 -10.11 16.59 12.21
CA ARG A 213 -11.15 17.63 12.12
C ARG A 213 -11.69 18.05 13.48
N GLN A 214 -11.89 17.11 14.42
CA GLN A 214 -12.38 17.41 15.77
C GLN A 214 -11.43 18.32 16.55
N ASN A 215 -10.13 18.25 16.27
CA ASN A 215 -9.11 19.10 16.90
C ASN A 215 -8.85 20.42 16.13
N GLY A 216 -9.70 20.77 15.16
CA GLY A 216 -9.64 22.04 14.46
C GLY A 216 -8.47 22.17 13.49
N ASN A 217 -7.83 21.07 13.09
CA ASN A 217 -6.80 21.06 12.06
C ASN A 217 -7.43 21.36 10.68
N SER A 218 -6.65 21.99 9.80
CA SER A 218 -7.16 22.44 8.52
C SER A 218 -7.14 21.33 7.44
N LYS A 219 -6.54 21.57 6.33
CA LYS A 219 -6.57 20.72 5.14
C LYS A 219 -5.93 19.34 5.38
N ILE A 220 -6.60 18.26 4.97
CA ILE A 220 -6.06 16.91 4.96
C ILE A 220 -6.07 16.35 3.53
N ILE A 221 -4.92 15.86 3.05
CA ILE A 221 -4.70 15.37 1.69
C ILE A 221 -4.34 13.89 1.74
N GLY A 222 -5.14 13.07 1.06
CA GLY A 222 -4.84 11.66 0.86
C GLY A 222 -3.93 11.46 -0.34
N VAL A 223 -2.76 10.85 -0.14
CA VAL A 223 -1.75 10.64 -1.18
C VAL A 223 -1.78 9.21 -1.67
N VAL A 224 -2.17 9.01 -2.91
CA VAL A 224 -2.17 7.69 -3.55
C VAL A 224 -0.75 7.35 -3.99
N HIS A 225 -0.17 6.31 -3.40
CA HIS A 225 1.24 5.93 -3.65
C HIS A 225 1.40 4.75 -4.62
N THR A 226 0.31 4.02 -4.94
CA THR A 226 0.27 2.93 -5.93
C THR A 226 -0.85 3.18 -6.93
N PRO A 227 -0.86 2.52 -8.10
CA PRO A 227 -2.00 2.61 -9.00
C PRO A 227 -3.28 2.08 -8.34
N ILE A 228 -4.39 2.77 -8.54
CA ILE A 228 -5.72 2.29 -8.14
C ILE A 228 -6.14 1.20 -9.11
N ARG A 229 -6.20 -0.05 -8.65
CA ARG A 229 -6.53 -1.21 -9.49
C ARG A 229 -8.03 -1.29 -9.75
N TYR A 230 -8.40 -1.84 -10.88
CA TYR A 230 -9.80 -1.94 -11.31
C TYR A 230 -10.73 -2.62 -10.27
N TRP A 231 -10.26 -3.66 -9.59
CA TRP A 231 -11.03 -4.37 -8.56
C TRP A 231 -10.76 -3.89 -7.13
N ASP A 232 -10.02 -2.79 -6.96
CA ASP A 232 -9.76 -2.25 -5.62
C ASP A 232 -10.97 -1.45 -5.12
N MET A 233 -11.97 -2.19 -4.66
CA MET A 233 -13.28 -1.67 -4.24
C MET A 233 -13.20 -0.62 -3.13
N ARG A 234 -12.08 -0.51 -2.44
CA ARG A 234 -11.87 0.50 -1.39
C ARG A 234 -11.91 1.93 -1.93
N TYR A 235 -11.54 2.13 -3.20
CA TYR A 235 -11.52 3.44 -3.84
C TYR A 235 -12.82 3.79 -4.56
N PHE A 236 -13.68 2.80 -4.85
CA PHE A 236 -14.90 3.00 -5.62
C PHE A 236 -16.11 3.19 -4.70
N ASN A 237 -16.70 4.36 -4.75
CA ASN A 237 -17.79 4.78 -3.88
C ASN A 237 -19.14 4.89 -4.59
N ASN A 238 -19.18 4.56 -5.90
CA ASN A 238 -20.37 4.61 -6.75
C ASN A 238 -21.14 5.95 -6.68
N LEU A 239 -20.39 7.05 -6.66
CA LEU A 239 -20.96 8.39 -6.49
C LEU A 239 -21.85 8.81 -7.66
N CYS A 240 -21.67 8.23 -8.86
CA CYS A 240 -22.48 8.54 -10.04
C CYS A 240 -23.95 8.12 -9.91
N LYS A 241 -24.23 7.03 -9.19
CA LYS A 241 -25.55 6.41 -9.20
C LYS A 241 -26.38 6.69 -7.95
N THR A 242 -25.76 7.21 -6.91
CA THR A 242 -26.46 7.46 -5.66
C THR A 242 -27.15 8.82 -5.67
N LYS A 243 -28.35 8.88 -6.25
CA LYS A 243 -29.38 9.85 -5.82
C LYS A 243 -29.85 9.54 -4.37
N THR A 244 -29.06 8.75 -3.63
CA THR A 244 -29.36 8.32 -2.27
C THR A 244 -29.08 9.47 -1.32
N THR A 245 -30.14 9.88 -0.68
CA THR A 245 -30.31 10.67 0.52
C THR A 245 -29.10 11.50 0.97
N LYS A 246 -29.35 12.80 1.17
CA LYS A 246 -28.42 13.80 1.77
C LYS A 246 -27.65 13.26 3.00
N VAL A 247 -28.23 12.31 3.73
CA VAL A 247 -27.62 11.68 4.91
C VAL A 247 -26.41 10.81 4.56
N PHE A 248 -26.46 10.02 3.49
CA PHE A 248 -25.34 9.15 3.08
C PHE A 248 -24.17 9.96 2.54
N ASN A 249 -24.44 11.01 1.78
CA ASN A 249 -23.41 11.91 1.26
C ASN A 249 -22.71 12.67 2.39
N HIS A 250 -23.43 13.12 3.39
CA HIS A 250 -22.85 13.83 4.55
C HIS A 250 -21.95 12.89 5.38
N PHE A 251 -22.42 11.67 5.65
CA PHE A 251 -21.64 10.67 6.38
C PHE A 251 -20.37 10.24 5.63
N PHE A 252 -20.47 10.18 4.30
CA PHE A 252 -19.35 9.84 3.46
C PHE A 252 -18.30 10.96 3.45
N ASP A 253 -18.72 12.21 3.28
CA ASP A 253 -17.83 13.37 3.22
C ASP A 253 -17.06 13.60 4.53
N GLU A 254 -17.64 13.25 5.67
CA GLU A 254 -17.01 13.44 6.98
C GLU A 254 -15.72 12.63 7.16
N PHE A 255 -15.60 11.47 6.49
CA PHE A 255 -14.46 10.56 6.65
C PHE A 255 -13.59 10.47 5.40
N GLN A 256 -13.76 11.37 4.44
CA GLN A 256 -12.92 11.47 3.25
C GLN A 256 -11.93 12.64 3.39
N PRO A 257 -10.75 12.56 2.74
CA PRO A 257 -9.84 13.69 2.69
C PRO A 257 -10.45 14.87 1.93
N ASP A 258 -9.99 16.07 2.21
CA ASP A 258 -10.44 17.27 1.48
C ASP A 258 -10.00 17.21 0.02
N THR A 259 -8.84 16.57 -0.23
CA THR A 259 -8.24 16.41 -1.56
C THR A 259 -7.56 15.06 -1.66
N ILE A 260 -7.66 14.40 -2.82
CA ILE A 260 -6.87 13.21 -3.17
C ILE A 260 -5.77 13.64 -4.15
N ALA A 261 -4.52 13.37 -3.78
CA ALA A 261 -3.35 13.55 -4.63
C ALA A 261 -3.08 12.25 -5.40
N LEU A 262 -3.32 12.30 -6.71
CA LEU A 262 -3.23 11.15 -7.61
C LEU A 262 -1.90 11.16 -8.35
N ASN A 263 -1.25 10.01 -8.42
CA ASN A 263 0.12 9.84 -8.88
C ASN A 263 0.28 9.58 -10.37
N GLY A 264 -0.82 9.51 -11.13
CA GLY A 264 -0.73 9.25 -12.56
C GLY A 264 -2.07 9.22 -13.28
N PRO A 265 -2.04 9.23 -14.63
CA PRO A 265 -3.25 9.21 -15.45
C PRO A 265 -4.13 8.00 -15.18
N TYR A 266 -3.54 6.82 -14.98
CA TYR A 266 -4.30 5.59 -14.71
C TYR A 266 -5.19 5.75 -13.47
N SER A 267 -4.62 6.10 -12.32
CA SER A 267 -5.38 6.31 -11.08
C SER A 267 -6.38 7.46 -11.21
N PHE A 268 -6.00 8.53 -11.92
CA PHE A 268 -6.87 9.67 -12.16
C PHE A 268 -8.12 9.28 -12.95
N ASN A 269 -7.95 8.52 -14.03
CA ASN A 269 -9.07 8.08 -14.88
C ASN A 269 -10.00 7.12 -14.12
N GLN A 270 -9.47 6.20 -13.31
CA GLN A 270 -10.29 5.33 -12.46
C GLN A 270 -11.19 6.16 -11.52
N CYS A 271 -10.66 7.20 -10.89
CA CYS A 271 -11.46 8.10 -10.06
C CYS A 271 -12.50 8.90 -10.85
N VAL A 272 -12.17 9.33 -12.08
CA VAL A 272 -13.14 10.00 -12.96
C VAL A 272 -14.28 9.07 -13.35
N ASP A 273 -13.97 7.82 -13.68
CA ASP A 273 -14.96 6.81 -14.05
C ASP A 273 -15.90 6.46 -12.89
N ASP A 274 -15.40 6.51 -11.64
CA ASP A 274 -16.22 6.39 -10.42
C ASP A 274 -16.92 7.70 -10.02
N CYS A 275 -16.82 8.74 -10.83
CA CYS A 275 -17.39 10.08 -10.56
C CYS A 275 -16.89 10.74 -9.27
N TYR A 276 -15.64 10.48 -8.88
CA TYR A 276 -15.05 11.23 -7.77
C TYR A 276 -15.04 12.74 -8.08
N PRO A 277 -15.36 13.61 -7.10
CA PRO A 277 -15.45 15.04 -7.34
C PRO A 277 -14.15 15.63 -7.88
N LYS A 278 -14.18 16.16 -9.11
CA LYS A 278 -12.97 16.68 -9.78
C LYS A 278 -12.27 17.81 -9.02
N ASN A 279 -13.03 18.61 -8.27
CA ASN A 279 -12.49 19.68 -7.43
C ASN A 279 -11.75 19.17 -6.17
N ARG A 280 -11.85 17.89 -5.87
CA ARG A 280 -11.10 17.22 -4.80
C ARG A 280 -9.93 16.39 -5.32
N MET A 281 -9.65 16.43 -6.61
CA MET A 281 -8.58 15.65 -7.24
C MET A 281 -7.44 16.58 -7.65
N VAL A 282 -6.22 16.26 -7.23
CA VAL A 282 -5.01 16.96 -7.67
C VAL A 282 -4.02 15.97 -8.26
N LYS A 283 -3.25 16.44 -9.22
CA LYS A 283 -2.21 15.67 -9.90
C LYS A 283 -0.88 15.90 -9.20
N VAL A 284 -0.16 14.84 -8.88
CA VAL A 284 1.18 14.90 -8.30
C VAL A 284 2.10 13.89 -8.98
N GLU A 285 3.40 14.08 -8.88
CA GLU A 285 4.37 13.08 -9.33
C GLU A 285 4.34 11.85 -8.42
N ALA A 286 4.61 10.69 -9.02
CA ALA A 286 4.62 9.39 -8.36
C ALA A 286 5.92 9.18 -7.58
N LEU A 287 5.97 9.67 -6.34
CA LEU A 287 7.17 9.64 -5.49
C LEU A 287 7.81 8.25 -5.34
N ARG A 288 6.98 7.22 -5.17
CA ARG A 288 7.46 5.83 -5.07
C ARG A 288 8.18 5.34 -6.33
N TYR A 289 7.90 5.96 -7.46
CA TYR A 289 8.39 5.54 -8.78
C TYR A 289 9.43 6.52 -9.36
N GLU A 290 9.99 7.40 -8.56
CA GLU A 290 11.02 8.37 -8.97
C GLU A 290 12.25 7.73 -9.59
N ALA A 291 12.65 6.55 -9.14
CA ALA A 291 13.76 5.81 -9.70
C ALA A 291 13.61 5.52 -11.21
N PHE A 292 12.38 5.56 -11.72
CA PHE A 292 12.09 5.37 -13.14
C PHE A 292 12.11 6.68 -13.95
N VAL A 293 12.36 7.84 -13.32
CA VAL A 293 12.57 9.11 -14.03
C VAL A 293 13.86 9.02 -14.85
N GLY A 294 13.78 9.28 -16.15
CA GLY A 294 14.95 9.21 -17.04
C GLY A 294 15.31 7.81 -17.54
N MET A 295 14.73 6.74 -17.01
CA MET A 295 14.95 5.37 -17.51
C MET A 295 14.35 5.11 -18.91
N SER A 296 13.96 6.15 -19.64
CA SER A 296 13.40 6.04 -21.00
C SER A 296 14.38 5.45 -22.04
N ASP A 297 15.67 5.38 -21.72
CA ASP A 297 16.71 4.97 -22.68
C ASP A 297 17.26 3.56 -22.50
N PHE A 298 16.90 2.84 -21.42
CA PHE A 298 17.35 1.44 -21.24
C PHE A 298 16.83 0.47 -22.33
N SER A 299 15.79 0.85 -23.07
CA SER A 299 15.30 0.05 -24.20
C SER A 299 16.25 0.07 -25.40
N LYS A 300 17.18 1.03 -25.49
CA LYS A 300 18.14 1.12 -26.60
C LYS A 300 19.38 0.23 -26.39
N GLU A 301 19.78 0.00 -25.14
CA GLU A 301 20.97 -0.81 -24.86
C GLU A 301 20.66 -2.30 -24.68
N LYS A 302 19.42 -2.67 -24.31
CA LYS A 302 18.99 -4.07 -24.20
C LYS A 302 18.37 -4.66 -25.48
N SER A 303 18.61 -4.10 -26.67
CA SER A 303 18.59 -4.93 -27.89
C SER A 303 19.79 -5.88 -27.83
N ARG A 304 19.92 -6.68 -26.77
CA ARG A 304 20.72 -7.87 -26.78
C ARG A 304 20.17 -8.70 -27.92
N ILE A 305 20.89 -8.70 -29.01
CA ILE A 305 20.85 -9.77 -30.01
C ILE A 305 20.83 -11.03 -29.14
N TYR A 306 19.71 -11.74 -29.12
CA TYR A 306 19.64 -13.05 -28.49
C TYR A 306 20.62 -13.92 -29.24
N ASP A 307 21.86 -13.89 -28.78
CA ASP A 307 22.82 -14.89 -29.15
C ASP A 307 22.22 -16.22 -28.69
N THR A 308 22.03 -17.13 -29.61
CA THR A 308 21.38 -18.44 -29.39
C THR A 308 22.05 -19.28 -28.29
N GLN A 309 23.16 -18.80 -27.73
CA GLN A 309 23.94 -19.47 -26.69
C GLN A 309 23.65 -18.96 -25.23
N THR A 310 22.98 -17.82 -25.01
CA THR A 310 22.74 -17.30 -23.68
C THR A 310 21.38 -17.73 -23.17
N LYS A 311 21.36 -18.31 -21.93
CA LYS A 311 20.12 -18.69 -21.26
C LYS A 311 19.30 -17.45 -20.90
N CYS A 312 17.97 -17.54 -21.04
CA CYS A 312 17.04 -16.50 -20.60
C CYS A 312 16.87 -16.53 -19.07
N ASN A 313 17.10 -15.39 -18.42
CA ASN A 313 17.01 -15.26 -16.97
C ASN A 313 15.59 -14.85 -16.56
N VAL A 314 14.91 -15.74 -15.83
CA VAL A 314 13.53 -15.56 -15.38
C VAL A 314 13.52 -15.28 -13.88
N LEU A 315 12.90 -14.16 -13.48
CA LEU A 315 12.66 -13.79 -12.09
C LEU A 315 11.22 -14.07 -11.69
N ILE A 316 11.02 -14.87 -10.68
CA ILE A 316 9.70 -15.10 -10.08
C ILE A 316 9.56 -14.19 -8.85
N LEU A 317 8.51 -13.37 -8.81
CA LEU A 317 8.23 -12.47 -7.71
C LEU A 317 7.13 -13.05 -6.81
N GLY A 318 7.53 -13.43 -5.60
CA GLY A 318 6.65 -13.96 -4.57
C GLY A 318 5.60 -12.96 -4.10
N GLN A 319 4.51 -13.47 -3.54
CA GLN A 319 3.36 -12.72 -3.07
C GLN A 319 3.20 -12.80 -1.56
N ILE A 320 2.39 -11.88 -1.02
CA ILE A 320 2.00 -11.85 0.40
C ILE A 320 1.25 -13.12 0.81
N LEU A 321 0.41 -13.64 -0.09
CA LEU A 321 -0.35 -14.86 0.14
C LEU A 321 0.43 -16.07 -0.38
N HIS A 322 0.71 -17.02 0.51
CA HIS A 322 1.43 -18.25 0.18
C HIS A 322 0.78 -19.02 -0.98
N SER A 323 -0.54 -19.14 -1.00
CA SER A 323 -1.27 -19.85 -2.05
C SER A 323 -1.01 -19.28 -3.45
N GLN A 324 -0.97 -17.96 -3.59
CA GLN A 324 -0.72 -17.32 -4.88
C GLN A 324 0.70 -17.62 -5.40
N SER A 325 1.71 -17.51 -4.53
CA SER A 325 3.10 -17.88 -4.89
C SER A 325 3.21 -19.37 -5.20
N HIS A 326 2.58 -20.22 -4.38
CA HIS A 326 2.59 -21.66 -4.56
C HIS A 326 1.97 -22.08 -5.90
N ASN A 327 0.78 -21.57 -6.24
CA ASN A 327 0.09 -21.90 -7.48
C ASN A 327 0.89 -21.45 -8.71
N THR A 328 1.51 -20.26 -8.64
CA THR A 328 2.40 -19.76 -9.70
C THR A 328 3.61 -20.70 -9.90
N LEU A 329 4.27 -21.11 -8.80
CA LEU A 329 5.44 -21.99 -8.88
C LEU A 329 5.07 -23.40 -9.35
N LYS A 330 3.92 -23.94 -8.94
CA LYS A 330 3.43 -25.24 -9.42
C LYS A 330 3.09 -25.22 -10.91
N CYS A 331 2.48 -24.15 -11.39
CA CYS A 331 2.23 -23.96 -12.82
C CYS A 331 3.56 -23.93 -13.62
N LEU A 332 4.53 -23.17 -13.12
CA LEU A 332 5.85 -23.07 -13.74
C LEU A 332 6.63 -24.40 -13.69
N GLU A 333 6.60 -25.13 -12.56
CA GLU A 333 7.21 -26.46 -12.40
C GLU A 333 6.70 -27.44 -13.48
N THR A 334 5.41 -27.39 -13.78
CA THR A 334 4.81 -28.20 -14.86
C THR A 334 5.28 -27.72 -16.23
N ALA A 335 5.34 -26.41 -16.45
CA ALA A 335 5.76 -25.84 -17.72
C ALA A 335 7.23 -26.12 -18.04
N THR A 336 8.12 -26.14 -17.04
CA THR A 336 9.58 -26.34 -17.25
C THR A 336 9.92 -27.69 -17.85
N GLN A 337 9.11 -28.72 -17.68
CA GLN A 337 9.32 -30.02 -18.29
C GLN A 337 9.40 -29.96 -19.82
N ALA A 338 8.73 -28.99 -20.45
CA ALA A 338 8.71 -28.79 -21.90
C ALA A 338 9.70 -27.72 -22.41
N LEU A 339 10.29 -26.92 -21.51
CA LEU A 339 11.11 -25.75 -21.88
C LEU A 339 12.59 -26.07 -22.07
N GLY A 340 13.09 -27.19 -21.52
CA GLY A 340 14.50 -27.57 -21.55
C GLY A 340 15.42 -26.59 -20.84
N ASP A 341 16.73 -26.65 -21.13
CA ASP A 341 17.78 -25.91 -20.40
C ASP A 341 17.98 -24.46 -20.88
N LYS A 342 17.05 -23.92 -21.63
CA LYS A 342 17.16 -22.56 -22.19
C LYS A 342 16.90 -21.44 -21.18
N TYR A 343 16.36 -21.78 -20.00
CA TYR A 343 15.95 -20.82 -18.99
C TYR A 343 16.68 -21.04 -17.67
N THR A 344 16.93 -19.98 -16.95
CA THR A 344 17.32 -20.01 -15.53
C THR A 344 16.23 -19.38 -14.71
N PHE A 345 15.88 -19.99 -13.58
CA PHE A 345 14.78 -19.53 -12.72
C PHE A 345 15.30 -19.08 -11.38
N THR A 346 14.90 -17.89 -10.98
CA THR A 346 15.25 -17.32 -9.66
C THR A 346 14.00 -16.78 -9.00
N ILE A 347 13.81 -17.11 -7.72
CA ILE A 347 12.72 -16.56 -6.91
C ILE A 347 13.24 -15.47 -5.98
N LYS A 348 12.50 -14.37 -5.94
CA LYS A 348 12.53 -13.41 -4.85
C LYS A 348 11.26 -13.57 -4.03
N SER A 349 11.37 -14.19 -2.86
CA SER A 349 10.26 -14.32 -1.92
C SER A 349 9.77 -12.96 -1.44
N HIS A 350 8.45 -12.86 -1.16
CA HIS A 350 7.91 -11.69 -0.48
C HIS A 350 8.47 -11.61 0.95
N PRO A 351 8.80 -10.42 1.48
CA PRO A 351 9.39 -10.30 2.83
C PRO A 351 8.61 -10.99 3.95
N THR A 352 7.29 -11.07 3.81
CA THR A 352 6.40 -11.70 4.80
C THR A 352 6.02 -13.14 4.47
N CYS A 353 6.43 -13.66 3.30
CA CYS A 353 6.05 -14.99 2.83
C CYS A 353 7.21 -15.66 2.11
N TYR A 354 8.02 -16.37 2.87
CA TYR A 354 9.16 -17.12 2.34
C TYR A 354 8.69 -18.36 1.57
N MET A 355 9.27 -18.57 0.39
CA MET A 355 9.05 -19.73 -0.48
C MET A 355 10.36 -20.48 -0.64
N SER A 356 10.48 -21.68 -0.04
CA SER A 356 11.69 -22.48 -0.18
C SER A 356 11.77 -23.13 -1.56
N PRO A 357 12.89 -22.98 -2.29
CA PRO A 357 13.14 -23.71 -3.54
C PRO A 357 13.01 -25.23 -3.39
N ASP A 358 13.36 -25.79 -2.24
CA ASP A 358 13.33 -27.23 -1.98
C ASP A 358 11.92 -27.86 -2.09
N ASN A 359 10.88 -27.03 -1.99
CA ASN A 359 9.49 -27.46 -2.15
C ASN A 359 9.11 -27.70 -3.62
N TYR A 360 10.00 -27.39 -4.58
CA TYR A 360 9.78 -27.48 -6.04
C TYR A 360 10.94 -28.21 -6.72
N PRO A 361 11.12 -29.52 -6.45
CA PRO A 361 12.30 -30.28 -6.86
C PRO A 361 12.48 -30.42 -8.38
N ASN A 362 11.39 -30.27 -9.14
CA ASN A 362 11.45 -30.36 -10.60
C ASN A 362 11.66 -28.99 -11.26
N LEU A 363 11.78 -27.91 -10.47
CA LEU A 363 12.08 -26.57 -10.94
C LEU A 363 13.48 -26.17 -10.45
N PRO A 364 14.48 -25.97 -11.35
CA PRO A 364 15.84 -25.58 -10.96
C PRO A 364 15.86 -24.13 -10.46
N LEU A 365 15.29 -23.92 -9.27
CA LEU A 365 14.99 -22.62 -8.71
C LEU A 365 16.11 -22.15 -7.79
N LYS A 366 16.65 -20.95 -8.05
CA LYS A 366 17.58 -20.24 -7.17
C LYS A 366 16.83 -19.20 -6.34
N GLU A 367 17.37 -18.81 -5.19
CA GLU A 367 16.84 -17.71 -4.38
C GLU A 367 17.71 -16.46 -4.49
N VAL A 368 17.08 -15.27 -4.46
CA VAL A 368 17.74 -13.97 -4.38
C VAL A 368 17.12 -13.15 -3.24
N LYS A 369 17.97 -12.45 -2.46
CA LYS A 369 17.56 -11.66 -1.28
C LYS A 369 17.70 -10.15 -1.48
N GLU A 370 18.51 -9.72 -2.40
CA GLU A 370 18.78 -8.33 -2.72
C GLU A 370 17.49 -7.55 -3.03
N SER A 371 17.55 -6.24 -2.91
CA SER A 371 16.40 -5.35 -3.18
C SER A 371 15.98 -5.42 -4.65
N LEU A 372 14.69 -5.20 -4.91
CA LEU A 372 14.09 -5.39 -6.24
C LEU A 372 14.71 -4.46 -7.29
N ASP A 373 14.99 -3.23 -6.94
CA ASP A 373 15.63 -2.22 -7.79
C ASP A 373 17.02 -2.65 -8.32
N LYS A 374 17.78 -3.36 -7.47
CA LYS A 374 19.13 -3.85 -7.84
C LYS A 374 19.09 -5.07 -8.75
N ILE A 375 18.08 -5.94 -8.59
CA ILE A 375 18.04 -7.20 -9.31
C ILE A 375 17.27 -7.14 -10.63
N LEU A 376 16.23 -6.32 -10.75
CA LEU A 376 15.41 -6.26 -11.96
C LEU A 376 16.25 -6.10 -13.24
N PRO A 377 17.32 -5.27 -13.29
CA PRO A 377 18.14 -5.13 -14.48
C PRO A 377 18.88 -6.41 -14.92
N LEU A 378 18.99 -7.41 -14.05
CA LEU A 378 19.74 -8.65 -14.30
C LEU A 378 18.92 -9.75 -15.00
N TYR A 379 17.59 -9.54 -15.14
CA TYR A 379 16.66 -10.52 -15.66
C TYR A 379 16.02 -10.06 -16.98
N ASP A 380 15.52 -11.03 -17.74
CA ASP A 380 14.87 -10.80 -19.03
C ASP A 380 13.35 -10.88 -18.93
N VAL A 381 12.86 -11.78 -18.07
CA VAL A 381 11.44 -12.06 -17.87
C VAL A 381 11.11 -12.01 -16.37
N ALA A 382 9.96 -11.44 -16.04
CA ALA A 382 9.39 -11.52 -14.69
C ALA A 382 8.07 -12.31 -14.73
N ILE A 383 7.93 -13.29 -13.84
CA ILE A 383 6.69 -14.03 -13.62
C ILE A 383 6.12 -13.63 -12.27
N ILE A 384 4.86 -13.17 -12.25
CA ILE A 384 4.24 -12.55 -11.09
C ILE A 384 2.81 -13.04 -10.96
N ALA A 385 2.34 -13.31 -9.73
CA ALA A 385 0.90 -13.58 -9.52
C ALA A 385 0.06 -12.30 -9.65
N GLY A 386 -1.19 -12.46 -10.05
CA GLY A 386 -2.08 -11.40 -10.56
C GLY A 386 -2.36 -10.19 -9.66
N SER A 387 -2.04 -10.26 -8.37
CA SER A 387 -2.38 -9.17 -7.42
C SER A 387 -1.26 -8.16 -7.17
N SER A 388 -0.04 -8.41 -7.65
CA SER A 388 1.14 -7.60 -7.26
C SER A 388 1.38 -6.37 -8.12
N THR A 389 1.73 -5.28 -7.47
CA THR A 389 2.24 -4.07 -8.13
C THR A 389 3.67 -4.22 -8.65
N ALA A 390 4.41 -5.24 -8.20
CA ALA A 390 5.75 -5.55 -8.72
C ALA A 390 5.76 -5.89 -10.24
N ALA A 391 4.58 -6.19 -10.81
CA ALA A 391 4.41 -6.28 -12.26
C ALA A 391 4.75 -4.97 -12.98
N LEU A 392 4.37 -3.84 -12.40
CA LEU A 392 4.73 -2.52 -12.93
C LEU A 392 6.21 -2.23 -12.76
N ASP A 393 6.79 -2.56 -11.60
CA ASP A 393 8.23 -2.37 -11.35
C ASP A 393 9.07 -3.15 -12.39
N ALA A 394 8.71 -4.42 -12.63
CA ALA A 394 9.36 -5.25 -13.63
C ALA A 394 9.18 -4.70 -15.07
N TYR A 395 7.96 -4.29 -15.40
CA TYR A 395 7.63 -3.72 -16.69
C TYR A 395 8.39 -2.42 -16.96
N LEU A 396 8.39 -1.51 -15.99
CA LEU A 396 9.09 -0.22 -16.07
C LEU A 396 10.62 -0.40 -16.14
N SER A 397 11.14 -1.50 -15.59
CA SER A 397 12.56 -1.90 -15.71
C SER A 397 12.88 -2.55 -17.05
N GLY A 398 11.90 -2.70 -17.95
CA GLY A 398 12.10 -3.22 -19.31
C GLY A 398 12.04 -4.74 -19.43
N LEU A 399 11.61 -5.46 -18.39
CA LEU A 399 11.44 -6.90 -18.44
C LEU A 399 10.16 -7.26 -19.23
N LYS A 400 10.18 -8.43 -19.87
CA LYS A 400 8.94 -9.08 -20.31
C LYS A 400 8.18 -9.54 -19.08
N VAL A 401 6.89 -9.18 -18.98
CA VAL A 401 6.07 -9.51 -17.82
C VAL A 401 5.05 -10.58 -18.17
N ILE A 402 5.05 -11.65 -17.39
CA ILE A 402 4.04 -12.71 -17.42
C ILE A 402 3.30 -12.69 -16.09
N VAL A 403 1.98 -12.51 -16.16
CA VAL A 403 1.11 -12.47 -14.99
C VAL A 403 0.33 -13.77 -14.90
N PHE A 404 0.59 -14.56 -13.86
CA PHE A 404 -0.20 -15.74 -13.56
C PHE A 404 -1.52 -15.35 -12.89
N LEU A 405 -2.62 -15.75 -13.50
CA LEU A 405 -3.98 -15.57 -12.97
C LEU A 405 -4.48 -16.91 -12.43
N ASP A 406 -4.69 -16.99 -11.12
CA ASP A 406 -5.40 -18.10 -10.51
C ASP A 406 -6.87 -18.08 -10.97
N THR A 407 -7.38 -19.21 -11.45
CA THR A 407 -8.77 -19.36 -11.93
C THR A 407 -9.82 -19.13 -10.84
N ASN A 408 -9.41 -19.17 -9.57
CA ASN A 408 -10.27 -18.94 -8.41
C ASN A 408 -10.22 -17.50 -7.90
N ASP A 409 -9.43 -16.62 -8.55
CA ASP A 409 -9.22 -15.26 -8.11
C ASP A 409 -9.64 -14.24 -9.19
N PHE A 410 -9.93 -13.00 -8.77
CA PHE A 410 -10.11 -11.90 -9.70
C PHE A 410 -8.77 -11.44 -10.28
N ASN A 411 -8.78 -10.91 -11.49
CA ASN A 411 -7.62 -10.24 -12.04
C ASN A 411 -7.39 -8.88 -11.36
N TYR A 412 -6.62 -8.90 -10.25
CA TYR A 412 -6.20 -7.71 -9.50
C TYR A 412 -4.94 -7.06 -10.07
N SER A 413 -4.43 -7.53 -11.21
CA SER A 413 -3.23 -6.95 -11.80
C SER A 413 -3.41 -5.47 -12.09
N PRO A 414 -2.45 -4.62 -11.72
CA PRO A 414 -2.42 -3.23 -12.16
C PRO A 414 -2.26 -3.11 -13.68
N MET A 415 -1.79 -4.20 -14.33
CA MET A 415 -1.59 -4.29 -15.78
C MET A 415 -2.81 -4.84 -16.53
N ARG A 416 -3.96 -5.02 -15.85
CA ARG A 416 -5.18 -5.54 -16.46
C ARG A 416 -5.57 -4.73 -17.72
N GLY A 417 -5.78 -5.45 -18.83
CA GLY A 417 -6.10 -4.84 -20.14
C GLY A 417 -4.89 -4.33 -20.92
N SER A 418 -3.66 -4.53 -20.42
CA SER A 418 -2.45 -4.24 -21.18
C SER A 418 -2.16 -5.35 -22.20
N GLU A 419 -1.90 -4.97 -23.45
CA GLU A 419 -1.48 -5.88 -24.52
C GLU A 419 0.01 -6.25 -24.42
N ASP A 420 0.79 -5.49 -23.64
CA ASP A 420 2.24 -5.72 -23.47
C ASP A 420 2.57 -6.77 -22.40
N VAL A 421 1.55 -7.34 -21.77
CA VAL A 421 1.69 -8.32 -20.68
C VAL A 421 0.98 -9.60 -21.05
N SER A 422 1.66 -10.73 -20.89
CA SER A 422 1.06 -12.03 -21.07
C SER A 422 0.32 -12.45 -19.79
N PHE A 423 -1.00 -12.65 -19.89
CA PHE A 423 -1.80 -13.22 -18.81
C PHE A 423 -1.97 -14.71 -19.04
N VAL A 424 -1.56 -15.53 -18.07
CA VAL A 424 -1.56 -17.00 -18.18
C VAL A 424 -2.27 -17.62 -17.00
N SER A 425 -2.98 -18.74 -17.22
CA SER A 425 -3.73 -19.43 -16.18
C SER A 425 -3.38 -20.91 -16.02
N ASN A 426 -2.55 -21.43 -16.91
CA ASN A 426 -2.12 -22.84 -16.92
C ASN A 426 -0.72 -22.98 -17.52
N ALA A 427 -0.17 -24.21 -17.48
CA ALA A 427 1.18 -24.50 -17.92
C ALA A 427 1.39 -24.30 -19.43
N ASN A 428 0.40 -24.59 -20.28
CA ASN A 428 0.52 -24.40 -21.72
C ASN A 428 0.61 -22.92 -22.06
N ASP A 429 -0.27 -22.07 -21.49
CA ASP A 429 -0.18 -20.61 -21.66
C ASP A 429 1.17 -20.08 -21.17
N MET A 430 1.69 -20.63 -20.05
CA MET A 430 3.01 -20.25 -19.51
C MET A 430 4.15 -20.58 -20.48
N ILE A 431 4.10 -21.77 -21.10
CA ILE A 431 5.08 -22.19 -22.12
C ILE A 431 5.03 -21.23 -23.32
N GLU A 432 3.82 -21.00 -23.88
CA GLU A 432 3.64 -20.09 -24.99
C GLU A 432 4.13 -18.68 -24.67
N ALA A 433 3.79 -18.19 -23.50
CA ALA A 433 4.23 -16.88 -23.03
C ALA A 433 5.76 -16.80 -22.90
N LEU A 434 6.44 -17.83 -22.41
CA LEU A 434 7.90 -17.86 -22.32
C LEU A 434 8.57 -17.95 -23.70
N LEU A 435 8.02 -18.76 -24.61
CA LEU A 435 8.58 -18.96 -25.95
C LEU A 435 8.31 -17.78 -26.89
N SER A 436 7.25 -17.00 -26.68
CA SER A 436 6.94 -15.85 -27.53
C SER A 436 8.03 -14.80 -27.44
N SER A 437 8.54 -14.35 -28.59
CA SER A 437 9.45 -13.20 -28.63
C SER A 437 8.73 -11.94 -28.15
N SER A 438 9.34 -11.17 -27.26
CA SER A 438 8.80 -9.88 -26.87
C SER A 438 8.92 -8.89 -28.02
N ASN A 439 7.84 -8.66 -28.76
CA ASN A 439 7.77 -7.57 -29.73
C ASN A 439 7.66 -6.23 -28.98
N SER A 440 8.80 -5.59 -28.76
CA SER A 440 8.94 -4.47 -27.80
C SER A 440 8.87 -3.07 -28.39
N THR A 441 8.16 -2.86 -29.51
CA THR A 441 8.08 -1.52 -30.13
C THR A 441 7.06 -0.56 -29.46
N THR A 442 6.18 -1.08 -28.62
CA THR A 442 5.10 -0.32 -27.95
C THR A 442 5.40 0.16 -26.52
N LYS A 443 6.50 -0.27 -25.92
CA LYS A 443 6.83 -0.05 -24.50
C LYS A 443 6.92 1.40 -24.02
N ARG A 444 7.09 2.38 -24.91
CA ARG A 444 7.26 3.80 -24.54
C ARG A 444 5.99 4.49 -24.06
N LYS A 445 4.81 4.08 -24.51
CA LYS A 445 3.54 4.78 -24.18
C LYS A 445 2.99 4.46 -22.80
N LEU A 446 3.25 3.28 -22.26
CA LEU A 446 2.62 2.83 -21.01
C LEU A 446 3.16 3.51 -19.76
N LYS A 447 4.43 3.90 -19.70
CA LYS A 447 4.99 4.64 -18.56
C LYS A 447 4.22 5.93 -18.30
N GLU A 448 3.95 6.68 -19.36
CA GLU A 448 3.19 7.93 -19.31
C GLU A 448 1.70 7.71 -19.01
N CYS A 449 1.17 6.50 -19.26
CA CYS A 449 -0.20 6.14 -18.92
C CYS A 449 -0.39 5.84 -17.44
N TYR A 450 0.65 5.34 -16.75
CA TYR A 450 0.53 4.96 -15.34
C TYR A 450 0.88 6.09 -14.38
N PHE A 451 1.98 6.83 -14.63
CA PHE A 451 2.54 7.76 -13.67
C PHE A 451 2.89 9.11 -14.28
N TRP A 452 2.71 10.16 -13.49
CA TRP A 452 3.39 11.42 -13.74
C TRP A 452 4.76 11.36 -13.08
N LEU A 453 5.79 11.49 -13.90
CA LEU A 453 7.18 11.42 -13.47
C LEU A 453 7.89 12.70 -13.91
N ASP A 454 8.35 13.47 -12.93
CA ASP A 454 9.15 14.68 -13.15
C ASP A 454 10.20 14.77 -12.05
N LYS A 455 11.47 14.88 -12.44
CA LYS A 455 12.59 14.97 -11.49
C LYS A 455 12.48 16.20 -10.58
N ASP A 456 11.89 17.26 -11.10
CA ASP A 456 11.79 18.51 -10.37
C ASP A 456 10.60 18.57 -9.41
N LEU A 457 9.75 17.56 -9.39
CA LEU A 457 8.54 17.48 -8.57
C LEU A 457 7.66 18.74 -8.66
N SER A 458 7.47 19.26 -9.88
CA SER A 458 6.83 20.54 -10.14
C SER A 458 5.39 20.59 -9.63
N LYS A 459 4.63 19.47 -9.73
CA LYS A 459 3.24 19.41 -9.24
C LYS A 459 3.18 19.37 -7.72
N TRP A 460 4.13 18.67 -7.06
CA TRP A 460 4.26 18.69 -5.62
C TRP A 460 4.58 20.08 -5.11
N LYS A 461 5.55 20.77 -5.72
CA LYS A 461 5.90 22.17 -5.37
C LYS A 461 4.68 23.08 -5.48
N HIS A 462 3.90 22.94 -6.56
CA HIS A 462 2.68 23.72 -6.75
C HIS A 462 1.61 23.42 -5.68
N LEU A 463 1.38 22.13 -5.36
CA LEU A 463 0.41 21.73 -4.35
C LEU A 463 0.75 22.27 -2.95
N LEU A 464 2.03 22.25 -2.60
CA LEU A 464 2.51 22.66 -1.28
C LEU A 464 2.66 24.18 -1.11
N ALA A 465 2.62 24.94 -2.21
CA ALA A 465 2.64 26.40 -2.20
C ALA A 465 1.24 27.04 -2.04
N GLN A 466 0.17 26.24 -2.10
CA GLN A 466 -1.23 26.65 -1.90
C GLN A 466 -1.64 26.60 -0.43
#